data_e65b69a0d41f3e66b67c931b3fa1bb76
#
_entry.id   e65b69a0d41f3e66b67c931b3fa1bb76
#
_cell.length_a   1.000
_cell.length_b   1.000
_cell.length_c   1.000
_cell.angle_alpha   90.00
_cell.angle_beta   90.00
_cell.angle_gamma   90.00
#
_symmetry.space_group_name_H-M   'P 1'
#
loop_
_entity.id
_entity.type
_entity.pdbx_description
1 polymer ?
#
loop_
_entity_poly.entity_id
_entity_poly.type
_entity_poly.pdbx_seq_one_letter_code
_entity_poly.pdbx_strand_id
1 'polypeptide(L)'
;MKSYLFLTVHLILLILYPAICLADADRIFKENNRAVVVVIAYDKQDKPIGQGSGFIVRPDGAIVTNYHVISNAVDIKVKAGDKVLKVEGLLHIDRENDIVILKADAKNLPTVKLGDIEKATIGEKVYVISSPKGLENTISDGILSGIREISDKRKILQITAPVSPGSSGGAVFNKNGEVIGIATFIIEEAQNLNFAMPVNLIKDKISAKKVIALKDAGIEDYKETADYWFTLGYFYGEAGLHKEAIEAYKQAIRIKP
;
A
#
# COMPACT_ATOMS: atom_id res chain seq x y z
N MET A 1 49.11 19.01 -32.81
CA MET A 1 47.80 19.70 -32.68
C MET A 1 46.60 18.78 -32.83
N LYS A 2 46.54 17.80 -33.69
CA LYS A 2 45.37 16.90 -33.85
C LYS A 2 45.09 15.97 -32.64
N SER A 3 46.14 15.52 -31.92
CA SER A 3 45.99 14.62 -30.74
C SER A 3 45.35 15.31 -29.53
N TYR A 4 45.64 16.57 -29.28
CA TYR A 4 45.07 17.31 -28.14
C TYR A 4 43.58 17.65 -28.36
N LEU A 5 43.14 17.84 -29.58
CA LEU A 5 41.76 18.11 -29.94
C LEU A 5 40.87 16.86 -29.67
N PHE A 6 41.40 15.67 -29.96
CA PHE A 6 40.66 14.43 -29.64
C PHE A 6 40.53 14.19 -28.15
N LEU A 7 41.57 14.47 -27.35
CA LEU A 7 41.54 14.31 -25.89
C LEU A 7 40.56 15.30 -25.22
N THR A 8 40.52 16.57 -25.69
CA THR A 8 39.60 17.57 -25.18
C THR A 8 38.14 17.26 -25.52
N VAL A 9 37.83 16.74 -26.71
CA VAL A 9 36.46 16.36 -27.08
C VAL A 9 35.96 15.16 -26.25
N HIS A 10 36.82 14.17 -25.97
CA HIS A 10 36.47 13.03 -25.10
C HIS A 10 36.29 13.47 -23.64
N LEU A 11 37.08 14.42 -23.13
CA LEU A 11 36.95 14.94 -21.79
C LEU A 11 35.68 15.80 -21.63
N ILE A 12 35.29 16.56 -22.64
CA ILE A 12 34.06 17.34 -22.66
C ILE A 12 32.84 16.44 -22.77
N LEU A 13 32.89 15.34 -23.53
CA LEU A 13 31.84 14.32 -23.60
C LEU A 13 31.67 13.56 -22.26
N LEU A 14 32.77 13.32 -21.53
CA LEU A 14 32.71 12.74 -20.18
C LEU A 14 32.13 13.70 -19.14
N ILE A 15 32.32 15.00 -19.29
CA ILE A 15 31.77 16.05 -18.39
C ILE A 15 30.30 16.33 -18.71
N LEU A 16 29.85 16.10 -19.95
CA LEU A 16 28.46 16.23 -20.39
C LEU A 16 27.61 14.98 -20.16
N TYR A 17 28.16 13.95 -19.52
CA TYR A 17 27.44 12.84 -18.91
C TYR A 17 27.32 12.98 -17.36
N PRO A 18 26.93 14.17 -16.84
CA PRO A 18 26.53 14.22 -15.46
C PRO A 18 25.05 13.87 -15.42
N ALA A 19 24.80 12.63 -15.05
CA ALA A 19 23.72 12.44 -14.12
C ALA A 19 22.38 13.10 -14.49
N ILE A 20 21.68 12.55 -15.46
CA ILE A 20 20.24 12.40 -15.26
C ILE A 20 20.07 11.28 -14.20
N CYS A 21 20.68 11.48 -13.07
CA CYS A 21 20.29 10.88 -11.82
C CYS A 21 19.23 11.82 -11.21
N LEU A 22 18.14 12.03 -11.96
CA LEU A 22 16.90 12.48 -11.34
C LEU A 22 16.61 11.44 -10.26
N ALA A 23 16.52 11.88 -9.02
CA ALA A 23 16.22 10.99 -7.92
C ALA A 23 14.96 10.21 -8.31
N ASP A 24 15.05 8.88 -8.42
CA ASP A 24 13.90 8.04 -8.80
C ASP A 24 12.65 8.39 -7.98
N ALA A 25 12.85 8.81 -6.73
CA ALA A 25 11.80 9.26 -5.83
C ALA A 25 11.01 10.46 -6.40
N ASP A 26 11.69 11.48 -6.93
CA ASP A 26 11.02 12.67 -7.50
C ASP A 26 10.19 12.30 -8.74
N ARG A 27 10.73 11.47 -9.62
CA ARG A 27 10.03 10.98 -10.80
C ARG A 27 8.80 10.13 -10.41
N ILE A 28 9.00 9.13 -9.55
CA ILE A 28 7.93 8.22 -9.11
C ILE A 28 6.82 9.01 -8.41
N PHE A 29 7.18 9.99 -7.57
CA PHE A 29 6.22 10.85 -6.91
C PHE A 29 5.42 11.68 -7.91
N LYS A 30 6.07 12.40 -8.82
CA LYS A 30 5.40 13.23 -9.84
C LYS A 30 4.44 12.45 -10.73
N GLU A 31 4.83 11.23 -11.12
CA GLU A 31 4.03 10.37 -11.98
C GLU A 31 2.80 9.78 -11.27
N ASN A 32 2.89 9.51 -9.95
CA ASN A 32 1.92 8.66 -9.27
C ASN A 32 1.14 9.33 -8.12
N ASN A 33 1.60 10.47 -7.57
CA ASN A 33 0.98 11.08 -6.39
C ASN A 33 -0.52 11.37 -6.57
N ARG A 34 -0.96 11.73 -7.78
CA ARG A 34 -2.36 12.03 -8.09
C ARG A 34 -3.27 10.79 -8.09
N ALA A 35 -2.68 9.60 -8.17
CA ALA A 35 -3.39 8.34 -8.11
C ALA A 35 -3.42 7.74 -6.68
N VAL A 36 -2.69 8.35 -5.73
CA VAL A 36 -2.74 7.98 -4.31
C VAL A 36 -3.72 8.92 -3.59
N VAL A 37 -4.56 8.37 -2.73
CA VAL A 37 -5.73 9.03 -2.15
C VAL A 37 -5.80 8.80 -0.65
N VAL A 38 -6.55 9.65 0.05
CA VAL A 38 -6.95 9.43 1.46
C VAL A 38 -8.29 8.70 1.47
N VAL A 39 -8.39 7.65 2.29
CA VAL A 39 -9.63 6.92 2.55
C VAL A 39 -10.08 7.23 3.97
N ILE A 40 -11.33 7.66 4.13
CA ILE A 40 -11.89 8.03 5.44
C ILE A 40 -13.18 7.25 5.65
N ALA A 41 -13.23 6.51 6.75
CA ALA A 41 -14.37 5.72 7.19
C ALA A 41 -15.22 6.51 8.22
N TYR A 42 -16.53 6.42 8.10
CA TYR A 42 -17.49 7.13 8.94
C TYR A 42 -18.48 6.19 9.60
N ASP A 43 -18.90 6.51 10.82
CA ASP A 43 -19.97 5.85 11.55
C ASP A 43 -21.37 6.38 11.16
N LYS A 44 -22.41 5.85 11.83
CA LYS A 44 -23.82 6.25 11.62
C LYS A 44 -24.11 7.71 11.99
N GLN A 45 -23.25 8.37 12.73
CA GLN A 45 -23.34 9.76 13.14
C GLN A 45 -22.52 10.71 12.23
N ASP A 46 -22.02 10.22 11.07
CA ASP A 46 -21.11 10.94 10.16
C ASP A 46 -19.81 11.39 10.85
N LYS A 47 -19.38 10.65 11.89
CA LYS A 47 -18.12 10.87 12.58
C LYS A 47 -17.04 10.01 11.96
N PRO A 48 -15.84 10.57 11.66
CA PRO A 48 -14.73 9.77 11.16
C PRO A 48 -14.24 8.80 12.26
N ILE A 49 -14.17 7.51 11.91
CA ILE A 49 -13.75 6.42 12.81
C ILE A 49 -12.47 5.73 12.34
N GLY A 50 -12.08 5.95 11.08
CA GLY A 50 -10.87 5.42 10.49
C GLY A 50 -10.35 6.30 9.37
N GLN A 51 -9.02 6.32 9.20
CA GLN A 51 -8.36 7.00 8.10
C GLN A 51 -7.13 6.22 7.67
N GLY A 52 -6.94 6.13 6.37
CA GLY A 52 -5.76 5.54 5.76
C GLY A 52 -5.54 6.08 4.36
N SER A 53 -4.68 5.40 3.64
CA SER A 53 -4.35 5.68 2.26
C SER A 53 -5.05 4.70 1.33
N GLY A 54 -5.06 5.00 0.05
CA GLY A 54 -5.47 4.09 -1.01
C GLY A 54 -4.82 4.50 -2.32
N PHE A 55 -4.99 3.68 -3.35
CA PHE A 55 -4.54 4.04 -4.69
C PHE A 55 -5.53 3.58 -5.75
N ILE A 56 -5.63 4.37 -6.81
CA ILE A 56 -6.59 4.19 -7.89
C ILE A 56 -6.00 3.22 -8.91
N VAL A 57 -6.71 2.12 -9.18
CA VAL A 57 -6.28 1.06 -10.12
C VAL A 57 -7.09 1.05 -11.41
N ARG A 58 -8.25 1.73 -11.43
CA ARG A 58 -9.06 1.91 -12.65
C ARG A 58 -9.63 3.32 -12.73
N PRO A 59 -9.71 3.91 -13.93
CA PRO A 59 -10.14 5.30 -14.11
C PRO A 59 -11.63 5.54 -13.78
N ASP A 60 -12.42 4.47 -13.63
CA ASP A 60 -13.83 4.50 -13.24
C ASP A 60 -14.04 4.48 -11.71
N GLY A 61 -12.97 4.63 -10.91
CA GLY A 61 -13.07 4.75 -9.46
C GLY A 61 -12.87 3.44 -8.69
N ALA A 62 -12.19 2.42 -9.25
CA ALA A 62 -11.72 1.30 -8.46
C ALA A 62 -10.47 1.71 -7.67
N ILE A 63 -10.55 1.60 -6.34
CA ILE A 63 -9.53 2.07 -5.39
C ILE A 63 -9.18 0.96 -4.43
N VAL A 64 -7.91 0.68 -4.27
CA VAL A 64 -7.38 -0.32 -3.34
C VAL A 64 -7.00 0.35 -2.02
N THR A 65 -7.36 -0.29 -0.90
CA THR A 65 -6.92 0.09 0.44
C THR A 65 -6.89 -1.15 1.34
N ASN A 66 -6.51 -1.01 2.60
CA ASN A 66 -6.64 -2.08 3.58
C ASN A 66 -8.07 -2.19 4.12
N TYR A 67 -8.48 -3.42 4.49
CA TYR A 67 -9.79 -3.67 5.08
C TYR A 67 -9.91 -3.00 6.46
N HIS A 68 -8.86 -3.02 7.29
CA HIS A 68 -8.90 -2.38 8.61
C HIS A 68 -9.12 -0.86 8.55
N VAL A 69 -8.78 -0.20 7.43
CA VAL A 69 -9.01 1.24 7.24
C VAL A 69 -10.51 1.55 7.21
N ILE A 70 -11.32 0.61 6.73
CA ILE A 70 -12.77 0.75 6.62
C ILE A 70 -13.55 -0.02 7.68
N SER A 71 -12.88 -0.61 8.68
CA SER A 71 -13.53 -1.35 9.78
C SER A 71 -14.68 -0.56 10.39
N ASN A 72 -15.83 -1.21 10.60
CA ASN A 72 -17.03 -0.63 11.19
C ASN A 72 -17.65 0.54 10.39
N ALA A 73 -17.19 0.82 9.17
CA ALA A 73 -17.70 1.91 8.38
C ALA A 73 -19.14 1.66 7.91
N VAL A 74 -19.98 2.69 8.00
CA VAL A 74 -21.29 2.72 7.34
C VAL A 74 -21.27 3.63 6.11
N ASP A 75 -20.34 4.59 6.06
CA ASP A 75 -20.05 5.43 4.90
C ASP A 75 -18.55 5.58 4.73
N ILE A 76 -18.11 5.74 3.49
CA ILE A 76 -16.69 5.88 3.12
C ILE A 76 -16.57 7.02 2.12
N LYS A 77 -15.65 7.93 2.38
CA LYS A 77 -15.30 9.01 1.45
C LYS A 77 -13.83 8.88 1.07
N VAL A 78 -13.54 9.21 -0.18
CA VAL A 78 -12.17 9.19 -0.70
C VAL A 78 -11.80 10.60 -1.11
N LYS A 79 -10.70 11.13 -0.54
CA LYS A 79 -10.15 12.42 -0.95
C LYS A 79 -9.03 12.20 -1.97
N ALA A 80 -9.23 12.72 -3.17
CA ALA A 80 -8.32 12.66 -4.32
C ALA A 80 -7.92 14.09 -4.72
N GLY A 81 -6.83 14.60 -4.16
CA GLY A 81 -6.48 16.02 -4.20
C GLY A 81 -7.62 16.87 -3.62
N ASP A 82 -8.08 17.86 -4.37
CA ASP A 82 -9.16 18.76 -3.91
C ASP A 82 -10.57 18.15 -4.03
N LYS A 83 -10.71 16.93 -4.56
CA LYS A 83 -12.00 16.27 -4.77
C LYS A 83 -12.30 15.26 -3.67
N VAL A 84 -13.54 15.28 -3.19
CA VAL A 84 -14.09 14.22 -2.33
C VAL A 84 -15.00 13.34 -3.17
N LEU A 85 -14.67 12.07 -3.28
CA LEU A 85 -15.41 11.07 -4.02
C LEU A 85 -16.27 10.26 -3.06
N LYS A 86 -17.54 10.07 -3.40
CA LYS A 86 -18.44 9.16 -2.66
C LYS A 86 -18.14 7.72 -3.07
N VAL A 87 -18.08 6.82 -2.11
CA VAL A 87 -17.95 5.38 -2.35
C VAL A 87 -19.35 4.77 -2.51
N GLU A 88 -19.59 4.11 -3.64
CA GLU A 88 -20.86 3.42 -3.95
C GLU A 88 -20.94 2.05 -3.27
N GLY A 89 -19.79 1.42 -3.03
CA GLY A 89 -19.70 0.08 -2.46
C GLY A 89 -18.33 -0.54 -2.67
N LEU A 90 -18.28 -1.86 -2.55
CA LEU A 90 -17.06 -2.66 -2.65
C LEU A 90 -17.10 -3.53 -3.90
N LEU A 91 -15.98 -3.63 -4.59
CA LEU A 91 -15.76 -4.54 -5.72
C LEU A 91 -15.19 -5.88 -5.26
N HIS A 92 -14.41 -5.87 -4.17
CA HIS A 92 -13.76 -7.05 -3.60
C HIS A 92 -13.46 -6.84 -2.12
N ILE A 93 -13.55 -7.92 -1.34
CA ILE A 93 -13.17 -7.99 0.07
C ILE A 93 -12.32 -9.23 0.27
N ASP A 94 -11.14 -9.04 0.85
CA ASP A 94 -10.22 -10.09 1.27
C ASP A 94 -9.77 -9.79 2.70
N ARG A 95 -10.52 -10.34 3.68
CA ARG A 95 -10.23 -10.12 5.10
C ARG A 95 -8.94 -10.79 5.53
N GLU A 96 -8.66 -11.98 4.98
CA GLU A 96 -7.46 -12.76 5.29
C GLU A 96 -6.19 -11.96 4.98
N ASN A 97 -6.18 -11.26 3.85
CA ASN A 97 -5.05 -10.45 3.41
C ASN A 97 -5.19 -8.96 3.74
N ASP A 98 -6.22 -8.59 4.51
CA ASP A 98 -6.46 -7.19 4.89
C ASP A 98 -6.57 -6.26 3.67
N ILE A 99 -7.26 -6.68 2.61
CA ILE A 99 -7.39 -5.93 1.36
C ILE A 99 -8.86 -5.70 1.02
N VAL A 100 -9.16 -4.51 0.49
CA VAL A 100 -10.46 -4.19 -0.08
C VAL A 100 -10.29 -3.36 -1.35
N ILE A 101 -11.18 -3.57 -2.32
CA ILE A 101 -11.29 -2.73 -3.51
C ILE A 101 -12.62 -1.98 -3.43
N LEU A 102 -12.53 -0.66 -3.26
CA LEU A 102 -13.66 0.24 -3.23
C LEU A 102 -14.11 0.59 -4.66
N LYS A 103 -15.39 0.93 -4.81
CA LYS A 103 -15.93 1.58 -6.02
C LYS A 103 -16.40 2.98 -5.66
N ALA A 104 -15.68 3.98 -6.12
CA ALA A 104 -16.10 5.38 -6.02
C ALA A 104 -16.87 5.83 -7.27
N ASP A 105 -17.80 6.77 -7.09
CA ASP A 105 -18.49 7.44 -8.19
C ASP A 105 -17.55 8.47 -8.83
N ALA A 106 -16.84 8.02 -9.85
CA ALA A 106 -15.86 8.85 -10.54
C ALA A 106 -15.57 8.33 -11.96
N LYS A 107 -15.01 9.21 -12.79
CA LYS A 107 -14.58 8.91 -14.16
C LYS A 107 -13.26 9.63 -14.45
N ASN A 108 -12.47 9.06 -15.35
CA ASN A 108 -11.22 9.65 -15.85
C ASN A 108 -10.22 9.97 -14.74
N LEU A 109 -10.19 9.14 -13.68
CA LEU A 109 -9.18 9.27 -12.63
C LEU A 109 -7.81 8.80 -13.12
N PRO A 110 -6.70 9.42 -12.64
CA PRO A 110 -5.37 8.88 -12.84
C PRO A 110 -5.25 7.54 -12.13
N THR A 111 -4.46 6.63 -12.69
CA THR A 111 -4.27 5.28 -12.14
C THR A 111 -2.80 4.96 -11.98
N VAL A 112 -2.48 4.12 -11.01
CA VAL A 112 -1.15 3.53 -10.90
C VAL A 112 -0.98 2.37 -11.89
N LYS A 113 0.27 2.05 -12.21
CA LYS A 113 0.63 0.83 -12.94
C LYS A 113 0.93 -0.27 -11.92
N LEU A 114 0.33 -1.46 -12.10
CA LEU A 114 0.61 -2.60 -11.25
C LEU A 114 1.85 -3.36 -11.75
N GLY A 115 2.76 -3.62 -10.84
CA GLY A 115 3.95 -4.43 -11.05
C GLY A 115 3.71 -5.92 -10.79
N ASP A 116 4.79 -6.64 -10.52
CA ASP A 116 4.74 -8.08 -10.26
C ASP A 116 5.82 -8.47 -9.24
N ILE A 117 5.40 -9.01 -8.10
CA ILE A 117 6.35 -9.41 -7.05
C ILE A 117 7.22 -10.60 -7.45
N GLU A 118 6.79 -11.43 -8.40
CA GLU A 118 7.61 -12.55 -8.88
C GLU A 118 8.85 -12.06 -9.66
N LYS A 119 8.86 -10.77 -10.04
CA LYS A 119 10.00 -10.09 -10.67
C LYS A 119 10.79 -9.22 -9.70
N ALA A 120 10.30 -9.07 -8.47
CA ALA A 120 10.93 -8.26 -7.45
C ALA A 120 12.18 -8.96 -6.91
N THR A 121 13.20 -8.18 -6.59
CA THR A 121 14.46 -8.70 -6.05
C THR A 121 14.71 -8.14 -4.66
N ILE A 122 15.03 -9.01 -3.69
CA ILE A 122 15.43 -8.56 -2.36
C ILE A 122 16.65 -7.63 -2.48
N GLY A 123 16.60 -6.49 -1.78
CA GLY A 123 17.58 -5.42 -1.87
C GLY A 123 17.24 -4.33 -2.90
N GLU A 124 16.22 -4.51 -3.76
CA GLU A 124 15.82 -3.45 -4.68
C GLU A 124 15.19 -2.26 -3.94
N LYS A 125 15.40 -1.05 -4.48
CA LYS A 125 14.76 0.16 -3.95
C LYS A 125 13.25 0.10 -4.09
N VAL A 126 12.58 0.52 -3.02
CA VAL A 126 11.13 0.71 -2.99
C VAL A 126 10.78 2.11 -2.48
N TYR A 127 9.62 2.61 -2.91
CA TYR A 127 9.10 3.92 -2.57
C TYR A 127 7.66 3.76 -2.10
N VAL A 128 7.32 4.34 -0.95
CA VAL A 128 5.95 4.31 -0.44
C VAL A 128 5.34 5.69 -0.63
N ILE A 129 4.24 5.78 -1.37
CA ILE A 129 3.43 7.00 -1.43
C ILE A 129 2.16 6.74 -0.65
N SER A 130 1.90 7.60 0.33
CA SER A 130 0.79 7.46 1.26
C SER A 130 0.40 8.83 1.85
N SER A 131 -0.61 8.84 2.72
CA SER A 131 -1.14 10.06 3.35
C SER A 131 -1.14 9.91 4.89
N PRO A 132 0.04 9.82 5.52
CA PRO A 132 0.14 9.64 6.97
C PRO A 132 -0.50 10.81 7.71
N LYS A 133 -1.29 10.51 8.75
CA LYS A 133 -1.95 11.52 9.62
C LYS A 133 -2.71 12.60 8.85
N GLY A 134 -3.19 12.30 7.63
CA GLY A 134 -3.88 13.26 6.77
C GLY A 134 -2.96 14.22 6.00
N LEU A 135 -1.65 14.07 6.11
CA LEU A 135 -0.68 14.74 5.25
C LEU A 135 -0.70 14.04 3.90
N GLU A 136 -1.38 14.65 2.93
CA GLU A 136 -1.50 14.07 1.59
C GLU A 136 -0.14 13.98 0.89
N ASN A 137 0.02 12.91 0.10
CA ASN A 137 1.13 12.77 -0.82
C ASN A 137 2.52 12.84 -0.16
N THR A 138 2.72 12.05 0.88
CA THR A 138 4.06 11.85 1.46
C THR A 138 4.73 10.67 0.75
N ILE A 139 6.00 10.84 0.38
CA ILE A 139 6.85 9.76 -0.14
C ILE A 139 7.94 9.42 0.86
N SER A 140 8.19 8.13 1.06
CA SER A 140 9.36 7.59 1.76
C SER A 140 10.04 6.55 0.89
N ASP A 141 11.33 6.29 1.09
CA ASP A 141 12.09 5.29 0.35
C ASP A 141 12.84 4.32 1.28
N GLY A 142 13.14 3.16 0.73
CA GLY A 142 13.87 2.11 1.40
C GLY A 142 14.19 0.98 0.42
N ILE A 143 14.28 -0.25 0.94
CA ILE A 143 14.48 -1.44 0.13
C ILE A 143 13.43 -2.51 0.45
N LEU A 144 13.19 -3.40 -0.50
CA LEU A 144 12.54 -4.68 -0.26
C LEU A 144 13.53 -5.56 0.52
N SER A 145 13.36 -5.67 1.83
CA SER A 145 14.30 -6.38 2.70
C SER A 145 14.00 -7.88 2.82
N GLY A 146 12.78 -8.30 2.44
CA GLY A 146 12.41 -9.71 2.45
C GLY A 146 11.05 -9.96 1.80
N ILE A 147 10.86 -11.19 1.33
CA ILE A 147 9.56 -11.77 0.96
C ILE A 147 9.37 -12.94 1.91
N ARG A 148 8.36 -12.86 2.78
CA ARG A 148 8.09 -13.83 3.83
C ARG A 148 6.88 -14.68 3.46
N GLU A 149 6.94 -15.97 3.75
CA GLU A 149 5.79 -16.89 3.60
C GLU A 149 5.11 -17.04 4.95
N ILE A 150 3.88 -16.57 5.08
CA ILE A 150 3.05 -16.74 6.29
C ILE A 150 2.40 -18.12 6.30
N SER A 151 2.09 -18.63 5.11
CA SER A 151 1.57 -19.97 4.86
C SER A 151 1.87 -20.37 3.42
N ASP A 152 1.57 -21.62 3.03
CA ASP A 152 1.79 -22.18 1.70
C ASP A 152 1.27 -21.29 0.53
N LYS A 153 0.29 -20.41 0.81
CA LYS A 153 -0.36 -19.57 -0.21
C LYS A 153 -0.27 -18.07 0.09
N ARG A 154 0.27 -17.68 1.24
CA ARG A 154 0.24 -16.30 1.69
C ARG A 154 1.65 -15.77 1.88
N LYS A 155 2.01 -14.78 1.08
CA LYS A 155 3.28 -14.06 1.16
C LYS A 155 3.05 -12.66 1.70
N ILE A 156 4.09 -12.06 2.29
CA ILE A 156 4.14 -10.67 2.68
C ILE A 156 5.49 -10.07 2.33
N LEU A 157 5.50 -8.80 1.99
CA LEU A 157 6.71 -8.04 1.70
C LEU A 157 7.19 -7.34 2.96
N GLN A 158 8.45 -7.51 3.31
CA GLN A 158 9.12 -6.73 4.33
C GLN A 158 9.89 -5.60 3.66
N ILE A 159 9.70 -4.37 4.10
CA ILE A 159 10.33 -3.18 3.54
C ILE A 159 10.99 -2.35 4.63
N THR A 160 12.03 -1.59 4.28
CA THR A 160 12.68 -0.65 5.21
C THR A 160 12.19 0.79 5.02
N ALA A 161 11.41 1.06 3.99
CA ALA A 161 10.81 2.38 3.78
C ALA A 161 9.95 2.75 4.99
N PRO A 162 10.16 3.93 5.61
CA PRO A 162 9.35 4.37 6.73
C PRO A 162 7.87 4.49 6.38
N VAL A 163 7.03 3.91 7.24
CA VAL A 163 5.57 4.05 7.21
C VAL A 163 5.10 4.46 8.60
N SER A 164 3.92 5.06 8.71
CA SER A 164 3.36 5.56 9.97
C SER A 164 1.84 5.43 9.96
N PRO A 165 1.14 5.58 11.10
CA PRO A 165 -0.31 5.55 11.15
C PRO A 165 -0.94 6.45 10.08
N GLY A 166 -1.85 5.88 9.26
CA GLY A 166 -2.43 6.51 8.08
C GLY A 166 -1.73 6.16 6.76
N SER A 167 -0.55 5.52 6.77
CA SER A 167 0.07 4.97 5.57
C SER A 167 -0.59 3.67 5.10
N SER A 168 -1.34 2.98 5.95
CA SER A 168 -2.08 1.76 5.62
C SER A 168 -2.92 1.95 4.35
N GLY A 169 -2.82 1.03 3.40
CA GLY A 169 -3.45 1.11 2.08
C GLY A 169 -2.65 1.90 1.05
N GLY A 170 -1.53 2.54 1.44
CA GLY A 170 -0.64 3.25 0.52
C GLY A 170 0.07 2.33 -0.46
N ALA A 171 0.50 2.89 -1.58
CA ALA A 171 1.15 2.14 -2.64
C ALA A 171 2.66 2.03 -2.42
N VAL A 172 3.19 0.80 -2.52
CA VAL A 172 4.63 0.51 -2.52
C VAL A 172 5.08 0.31 -3.95
N PHE A 173 5.91 1.22 -4.44
CA PHE A 173 6.40 1.23 -5.82
C PHE A 173 7.81 0.62 -5.92
N ASN A 174 8.09 -0.05 -7.02
CA ASN A 174 9.45 -0.39 -7.44
C ASN A 174 10.12 0.81 -8.13
N LYS A 175 11.41 0.67 -8.49
CA LYS A 175 12.17 1.70 -9.21
C LYS A 175 11.59 2.10 -10.58
N ASN A 176 10.72 1.27 -11.16
CA ASN A 176 10.07 1.57 -12.45
C ASN A 176 8.77 2.36 -12.28
N GLY A 177 8.36 2.70 -11.04
CA GLY A 177 7.08 3.35 -10.76
C GLY A 177 5.89 2.41 -10.88
N GLU A 178 6.08 1.11 -10.69
CA GLU A 178 5.04 0.10 -10.67
C GLU A 178 4.75 -0.33 -9.24
N VAL A 179 3.47 -0.43 -8.87
CA VAL A 179 3.07 -0.87 -7.53
C VAL A 179 3.32 -2.35 -7.38
N ILE A 180 4.14 -2.73 -6.38
CA ILE A 180 4.45 -4.11 -6.03
C ILE A 180 3.78 -4.54 -4.72
N GLY A 181 3.34 -3.58 -3.88
CA GLY A 181 2.72 -3.88 -2.60
C GLY A 181 1.74 -2.81 -2.12
N ILE A 182 0.96 -3.19 -1.12
CA ILE A 182 -0.01 -2.36 -0.39
C ILE A 182 0.53 -2.24 1.03
N ALA A 183 0.96 -1.05 1.44
CA ALA A 183 1.48 -0.82 2.78
C ALA A 183 0.41 -1.18 3.82
N THR A 184 0.79 -1.94 4.84
CA THR A 184 -0.15 -2.43 5.84
C THR A 184 0.42 -2.26 7.25
N PHE A 185 0.59 -3.30 8.01
CA PHE A 185 0.94 -3.26 9.42
C PHE A 185 2.29 -2.61 9.72
N ILE A 186 2.32 -1.94 10.88
CA ILE A 186 3.50 -1.39 11.53
C ILE A 186 3.59 -2.05 12.90
N ILE A 187 4.76 -2.54 13.28
CA ILE A 187 5.06 -2.91 14.65
C ILE A 187 5.81 -1.74 15.27
N GLU A 188 5.13 -0.96 16.11
CA GLU A 188 5.68 0.25 16.70
C GLU A 188 6.90 -0.05 17.57
N GLU A 189 6.95 -1.23 18.21
CA GLU A 189 8.03 -1.70 19.06
C GLU A 189 9.25 -2.21 18.29
N ALA A 190 9.13 -2.42 16.97
CA ALA A 190 10.20 -2.97 16.14
C ALA A 190 10.63 -1.98 15.06
N GLN A 191 11.80 -1.38 15.22
CA GLN A 191 12.36 -0.42 14.25
C GLN A 191 12.61 -1.10 12.89
N ASN A 192 12.21 -0.42 11.82
CA ASN A 192 12.42 -0.85 10.41
C ASN A 192 11.74 -2.18 10.01
N LEU A 193 10.75 -2.63 10.76
CA LEU A 193 9.90 -3.76 10.39
C LEU A 193 8.55 -3.24 9.87
N ASN A 194 8.54 -2.86 8.61
CA ASN A 194 7.34 -2.41 7.93
C ASN A 194 6.95 -3.47 6.90
N PHE A 195 5.66 -3.68 6.73
CA PHE A 195 5.14 -4.74 5.89
C PHE A 195 4.18 -4.21 4.82
N ALA A 196 4.10 -4.94 3.70
CA ALA A 196 3.16 -4.67 2.65
C ALA A 196 2.59 -5.97 2.08
N MET A 197 1.31 -5.96 1.76
CA MET A 197 0.66 -7.08 1.07
C MET A 197 1.03 -7.05 -0.40
N PRO A 198 1.32 -8.21 -1.02
CA PRO A 198 1.67 -8.28 -2.44
C PRO A 198 0.56 -7.77 -3.35
N VAL A 199 0.90 -6.93 -4.33
CA VAL A 199 -0.07 -6.43 -5.32
C VAL A 199 -0.66 -7.54 -6.18
N ASN A 200 0.03 -8.67 -6.30
CA ASN A 200 -0.43 -9.83 -7.06
C ASN A 200 -1.79 -10.36 -6.57
N LEU A 201 -2.11 -10.16 -5.28
CA LEU A 201 -3.39 -10.56 -4.67
C LEU A 201 -4.62 -9.87 -5.30
N ILE A 202 -4.43 -8.70 -5.93
CA ILE A 202 -5.55 -7.94 -6.51
C ILE A 202 -5.63 -8.00 -8.03
N LYS A 203 -4.62 -8.53 -8.73
CA LYS A 203 -4.53 -8.44 -10.20
C LYS A 203 -5.73 -9.02 -10.94
N ASP A 204 -6.25 -10.14 -10.48
CA ASP A 204 -7.43 -10.79 -11.04
C ASP A 204 -8.74 -10.19 -10.51
N LYS A 205 -8.71 -9.46 -9.42
CA LYS A 205 -9.87 -8.87 -8.75
C LYS A 205 -10.22 -7.47 -9.25
N ILE A 206 -9.25 -6.72 -9.76
CA ILE A 206 -9.49 -5.35 -10.25
C ILE A 206 -10.46 -5.27 -11.42
N SER A 207 -10.69 -6.38 -12.14
CA SER A 207 -11.65 -6.45 -13.24
C SER A 207 -13.11 -6.64 -12.80
N ALA A 208 -13.35 -6.84 -11.49
CA ALA A 208 -14.68 -7.02 -10.91
C ALA A 208 -15.61 -5.86 -11.30
N LYS A 209 -16.85 -6.20 -11.70
CA LYS A 209 -17.87 -5.21 -12.09
C LYS A 209 -19.02 -5.15 -11.10
N LYS A 210 -19.26 -6.25 -10.36
CA LYS A 210 -20.35 -6.33 -9.37
C LYS A 210 -19.99 -5.49 -8.16
N VAL A 211 -20.78 -4.47 -7.88
CA VAL A 211 -20.62 -3.63 -6.67
C VAL A 211 -21.49 -4.23 -5.57
N ILE A 212 -20.90 -4.44 -4.40
CA ILE A 212 -21.57 -4.82 -3.17
C ILE A 212 -21.82 -3.52 -2.40
N ALA A 213 -23.07 -3.14 -2.16
CA ALA A 213 -23.39 -1.93 -1.41
C ALA A 213 -22.81 -2.02 0.01
N LEU A 214 -22.36 -0.91 0.58
CA LEU A 214 -21.72 -0.89 1.91
C LEU A 214 -22.57 -1.57 2.99
N LYS A 215 -23.88 -1.33 2.99
CA LYS A 215 -24.84 -1.95 3.92
C LYS A 215 -24.94 -3.48 3.82
N ASP A 216 -24.60 -4.04 2.67
CA ASP A 216 -24.69 -5.48 2.37
C ASP A 216 -23.31 -6.16 2.42
N ALA A 217 -22.24 -5.39 2.64
CA ALA A 217 -20.86 -5.86 2.59
C ALA A 217 -20.40 -6.56 3.88
N GLY A 218 -21.18 -6.47 4.96
CA GLY A 218 -20.83 -7.07 6.25
C GLY A 218 -19.50 -6.53 6.77
N ILE A 219 -19.32 -5.20 6.74
CA ILE A 219 -18.11 -4.57 7.25
C ILE A 219 -18.14 -4.63 8.77
N GLU A 220 -17.25 -5.45 9.33
CA GLU A 220 -17.09 -5.69 10.76
C GLU A 220 -15.77 -5.13 11.29
N ASP A 221 -15.58 -5.14 12.60
CA ASP A 221 -14.30 -4.77 13.19
C ASP A 221 -13.23 -5.80 12.83
N TYR A 222 -12.22 -5.38 12.09
CA TYR A 222 -11.12 -6.26 11.69
C TYR A 222 -10.38 -6.83 12.90
N LYS A 223 -10.29 -6.08 14.01
CA LYS A 223 -9.65 -6.52 15.25
C LYS A 223 -10.42 -7.62 15.97
N GLU A 224 -11.68 -7.84 15.63
CA GLU A 224 -12.48 -8.94 16.16
C GLU A 224 -12.35 -10.22 15.31
N THR A 225 -11.56 -10.21 14.23
CA THR A 225 -11.38 -11.37 13.36
C THR A 225 -10.17 -12.21 13.76
N ALA A 226 -10.25 -13.51 13.52
CA ALA A 226 -9.12 -14.42 13.70
C ALA A 226 -7.94 -14.06 12.76
N ASP A 227 -8.24 -13.59 11.55
CA ASP A 227 -7.24 -13.23 10.55
C ASP A 227 -6.36 -12.06 11.00
N TYR A 228 -6.96 -11.07 11.69
CA TYR A 228 -6.19 -9.98 12.32
C TYR A 228 -5.20 -10.50 13.34
N TRP A 229 -5.67 -11.27 14.31
CA TRP A 229 -4.84 -11.77 15.41
C TRP A 229 -3.77 -12.75 14.94
N PHE A 230 -4.11 -13.60 13.97
CA PHE A 230 -3.13 -14.50 13.36
C PHE A 230 -2.01 -13.71 12.67
N THR A 231 -2.38 -12.73 11.86
CA THR A 231 -1.43 -11.88 11.12
C THR A 231 -0.55 -11.06 12.07
N LEU A 232 -1.15 -10.50 13.11
CA LEU A 232 -0.42 -9.76 14.15
C LEU A 232 0.55 -10.67 14.91
N GLY A 233 0.13 -11.89 15.25
CA GLY A 233 1.00 -12.88 15.89
C GLY A 233 2.20 -13.26 15.03
N TYR A 234 2.01 -13.41 13.74
CA TYR A 234 3.11 -13.64 12.80
C TYR A 234 4.11 -12.46 12.80
N PHE A 235 3.62 -11.23 12.73
CA PHE A 235 4.49 -10.05 12.74
C PHE A 235 5.26 -9.88 14.05
N TYR A 236 4.63 -10.11 15.19
CA TYR A 236 5.32 -10.12 16.48
C TYR A 236 6.41 -11.20 16.53
N GLY A 237 6.15 -12.39 15.96
CA GLY A 237 7.14 -13.45 15.84
C GLY A 237 8.37 -13.03 15.02
N GLU A 238 8.16 -12.44 13.84
CA GLU A 238 9.24 -11.91 12.98
C GLU A 238 10.02 -10.77 13.67
N ALA A 239 9.38 -10.01 14.56
CA ALA A 239 10.00 -8.97 15.36
C ALA A 239 10.77 -9.51 16.60
N GLY A 240 10.71 -10.82 16.86
CA GLY A 240 11.28 -11.41 18.07
C GLY A 240 10.47 -11.15 19.35
N LEU A 241 9.27 -10.58 19.24
CA LEU A 241 8.33 -10.30 20.32
C LEU A 241 7.49 -11.56 20.61
N HIS A 242 8.16 -12.62 21.08
CA HIS A 242 7.54 -13.96 21.16
C HIS A 242 6.37 -14.04 22.15
N LYS A 243 6.37 -13.26 23.22
CA LYS A 243 5.26 -13.23 24.19
C LYS A 243 4.01 -12.64 23.57
N GLU A 244 4.15 -11.52 22.87
CA GLU A 244 3.10 -10.81 22.16
C GLU A 244 2.55 -11.70 21.02
N ALA A 245 3.44 -12.41 20.31
CA ALA A 245 3.05 -13.37 19.28
C ALA A 245 2.17 -14.49 19.84
N ILE A 246 2.57 -15.07 20.98
CA ILE A 246 1.80 -16.14 21.64
C ILE A 246 0.41 -15.65 22.03
N GLU A 247 0.30 -14.45 22.62
CA GLU A 247 -1.00 -13.91 23.03
C GLU A 247 -1.89 -13.60 21.82
N ALA A 248 -1.31 -13.07 20.74
CA ALA A 248 -2.05 -12.83 19.50
C ALA A 248 -2.57 -14.15 18.88
N TYR A 249 -1.74 -15.19 18.81
CA TYR A 249 -2.19 -16.50 18.31
C TYR A 249 -3.27 -17.13 19.19
N LYS A 250 -3.18 -16.99 20.52
CA LYS A 250 -4.25 -17.44 21.42
C LYS A 250 -5.57 -16.75 21.15
N GLN A 251 -5.56 -15.44 20.86
CA GLN A 251 -6.78 -14.70 20.48
C GLN A 251 -7.33 -15.24 19.14
N ALA A 252 -6.49 -15.45 18.13
CA ALA A 252 -6.93 -16.03 16.86
C ALA A 252 -7.65 -17.37 17.06
N ILE A 253 -7.05 -18.29 17.86
CA ILE A 253 -7.61 -19.61 18.15
C ILE A 253 -8.93 -19.51 18.93
N ARG A 254 -9.09 -18.54 19.84
CA ARG A 254 -10.36 -18.34 20.57
C ARG A 254 -11.51 -17.93 19.65
N ILE A 255 -11.20 -17.13 18.60
CA ILE A 255 -12.21 -16.66 17.65
C ILE A 255 -12.56 -17.77 16.65
N LYS A 256 -11.54 -18.48 16.18
CA LYS A 256 -11.69 -19.57 15.19
C LYS A 256 -10.83 -20.76 15.63
N PRO A 257 -11.41 -21.69 16.44
CA PRO A 257 -10.71 -22.86 16.94
C PRO A 257 -10.37 -23.90 15.85
#